data_390fb3f57028453f6e4a54b5c74e83aa
#
_entry.id   390fb3f57028453f6e4a54b5c74e83aa
#
_cell.length_a   1.000
_cell.length_b   1.000
_cell.length_c   1.000
_cell.angle_alpha   90.00
_cell.angle_beta   90.00
_cell.angle_gamma   90.00
#
_symmetry.space_group_name_H-M   'P 1'
#
loop_
_entity.id
_entity.type
_entity.pdbx_description
1 polymer ?
#
loop_
_entity_poly.entity_id
_entity_poly.type
_entity_poly.pdbx_seq_one_letter_code
_entity_poly.pdbx_strand_id
1 'polypeptide(L)'
;KNYKKYIKKTRYENIYVLPMGIVPPNPSELLASAKNKQLVKLLKQKFDLVIYDGVPVGGLTDSIIMADLVDKIVIVSAYKITPVEFLANTNKALEKFKDKIAGVILNKFPSSKDHYYSKYYS
;
A
#
# COMPACT_ATOMS: atom_id res chain seq x y z
N LYS A 1 -3.03 -23.54 7.90
CA LYS A 1 -2.07 -23.03 8.93
C LYS A 1 -2.73 -21.87 9.67
N ASN A 2 -2.59 -21.84 11.00
CA ASN A 2 -3.29 -20.87 11.85
C ASN A 2 -2.60 -19.49 11.76
N TYR A 3 -3.00 -18.63 10.79
CA TYR A 3 -2.48 -17.27 10.61
C TYR A 3 -2.74 -16.36 11.82
N LYS A 4 -3.74 -16.67 12.64
CA LYS A 4 -4.13 -15.87 13.83
C LYS A 4 -2.97 -15.67 14.81
N LYS A 5 -2.07 -16.65 14.95
CA LYS A 5 -0.91 -16.56 15.86
C LYS A 5 0.15 -15.54 15.44
N TYR A 6 0.12 -15.10 14.19
CA TYR A 6 1.05 -14.11 13.66
C TYR A 6 0.51 -12.69 13.72
N ILE A 7 -0.80 -12.52 13.93
CA ILE A 7 -1.43 -11.20 14.11
C ILE A 7 -1.14 -10.74 15.54
N LYS A 8 -0.47 -9.61 15.67
CA LYS A 8 -0.07 -9.01 16.95
C LYS A 8 -0.95 -7.79 17.25
N LYS A 9 -1.41 -7.68 18.49
CA LYS A 9 -2.01 -6.45 18.99
C LYS A 9 -0.94 -5.37 19.12
N THR A 10 -1.29 -4.13 18.83
CA THR A 10 -0.45 -2.97 19.12
C THR A 10 -0.87 -2.34 20.46
N ARG A 11 -0.16 -1.29 20.88
CA ARG A 11 -0.55 -0.46 22.04
C ARG A 11 -1.81 0.38 21.77
N TYR A 12 -2.20 0.54 20.53
CA TYR A 12 -3.39 1.28 20.13
C TYR A 12 -4.58 0.32 20.03
N GLU A 13 -5.72 0.77 20.54
CA GLU A 13 -6.96 0.02 20.48
C GLU A 13 -7.38 -0.22 19.02
N ASN A 14 -7.88 -1.43 18.73
CA ASN A 14 -8.35 -1.86 17.41
C ASN A 14 -7.30 -1.84 16.28
N ILE A 15 -6.01 -1.63 16.59
CA ILE A 15 -4.92 -1.71 15.62
C ILE A 15 -4.11 -2.98 15.83
N TYR A 16 -3.99 -3.76 14.77
CA TYR A 16 -3.26 -5.03 14.72
C TYR A 16 -2.21 -4.99 13.62
N VAL A 17 -1.14 -5.74 13.78
CA VAL A 17 -0.08 -5.85 12.78
C VAL A 17 0.17 -7.32 12.44
N LEU A 18 0.24 -7.61 11.16
CA LEU A 18 0.74 -8.87 10.63
C LEU A 18 2.12 -8.61 10.01
N PRO A 19 3.22 -8.87 10.73
CA PRO A 19 4.55 -8.61 10.21
C PRO A 19 4.91 -9.61 9.10
N MET A 20 5.77 -9.19 8.19
CA MET A 20 6.20 -9.96 7.02
C MET A 20 6.90 -11.29 7.40
N GLY A 21 7.63 -11.32 8.49
CA GLY A 21 8.44 -12.49 8.87
C GLY A 21 9.72 -12.62 8.03
N ILE A 22 10.15 -13.85 7.76
CA ILE A 22 11.34 -14.13 6.96
C ILE A 22 10.97 -13.99 5.49
N VAL A 23 11.77 -13.19 4.74
CA VAL A 23 11.60 -13.01 3.30
C VAL A 23 11.91 -14.33 2.58
N PRO A 24 10.97 -14.89 1.84
CA PRO A 24 11.21 -16.11 1.06
C PRO A 24 12.08 -15.79 -0.16
N PRO A 25 12.74 -16.80 -0.75
CA PRO A 25 13.51 -16.60 -1.97
C PRO A 25 12.65 -16.17 -3.17
N ASN A 26 11.36 -16.53 -3.20
CA ASN A 26 10.42 -16.23 -4.29
C ASN A 26 9.20 -15.44 -3.77
N PRO A 27 9.36 -14.15 -3.41
CA PRO A 27 8.27 -13.36 -2.81
C PRO A 27 7.07 -13.18 -3.76
N SER A 28 7.30 -12.92 -5.04
CA SER A 28 6.23 -12.73 -6.05
C SER A 28 5.35 -13.97 -6.21
N GLU A 29 5.93 -15.17 -6.22
CA GLU A 29 5.18 -16.43 -6.29
C GLU A 29 4.31 -16.63 -5.05
N LEU A 30 4.84 -16.29 -3.88
CA LEU A 30 4.08 -16.37 -2.64
C LEU A 30 2.90 -15.39 -2.66
N LEU A 31 3.13 -14.15 -3.10
CA LEU A 31 2.08 -13.13 -3.24
C LEU A 31 0.98 -13.56 -4.21
N ALA A 32 1.35 -14.17 -5.35
CA ALA A 32 0.41 -14.66 -6.35
C ALA A 32 -0.33 -15.95 -5.95
N SER A 33 0.12 -16.64 -4.89
CA SER A 33 -0.36 -17.95 -4.51
C SER A 33 -1.84 -17.96 -4.08
N ALA A 34 -2.52 -19.09 -4.31
CA ALA A 34 -3.88 -19.31 -3.83
C ALA A 34 -3.99 -19.16 -2.29
N LYS A 35 -2.93 -19.51 -1.55
CA LYS A 35 -2.88 -19.35 -0.09
C LYS A 35 -2.90 -17.89 0.33
N ASN A 36 -2.19 -17.01 -0.39
CA ASN A 36 -2.23 -15.57 -0.12
C ASN A 36 -3.61 -15.00 -0.45
N LYS A 37 -4.19 -15.35 -1.60
CA LYS A 37 -5.56 -14.93 -1.96
C LYS A 37 -6.59 -15.33 -0.91
N GLN A 38 -6.47 -16.54 -0.36
CA GLN A 38 -7.32 -17.01 0.73
C GLN A 38 -7.09 -16.21 2.02
N LEU A 39 -5.83 -15.90 2.36
CA LEU A 39 -5.50 -15.07 3.53
C LEU A 39 -6.11 -13.68 3.41
N VAL A 40 -5.95 -13.01 2.25
CA VAL A 40 -6.54 -11.70 1.96
C VAL A 40 -8.06 -11.73 2.19
N LYS A 41 -8.76 -12.75 1.66
CA LYS A 41 -10.20 -12.92 1.85
C LYS A 41 -10.57 -13.08 3.33
N LEU A 42 -9.81 -13.86 4.09
CA LEU A 42 -10.05 -14.06 5.52
C LEU A 42 -9.81 -12.79 6.34
N LEU A 43 -8.79 -12.01 6.01
CA LEU A 43 -8.51 -10.73 6.67
C LEU A 43 -9.63 -9.72 6.41
N LYS A 44 -10.12 -9.61 5.18
CA LYS A 44 -11.25 -8.74 4.80
C LYS A 44 -12.56 -9.09 5.53
N GLN A 45 -12.76 -10.36 5.88
CA GLN A 45 -13.93 -10.78 6.67
C GLN A 45 -13.79 -10.46 8.15
N LYS A 46 -12.57 -10.30 8.64
CA LYS A 46 -12.29 -10.14 10.07
C LYS A 46 -12.07 -8.69 10.50
N PHE A 47 -11.60 -7.83 9.61
CA PHE A 47 -11.23 -6.46 9.89
C PHE A 47 -11.99 -5.53 8.97
N ASP A 48 -12.42 -4.37 9.50
CA ASP A 48 -13.13 -3.34 8.74
C ASP A 48 -12.23 -2.71 7.68
N LEU A 49 -10.92 -2.58 7.98
CA LEU A 49 -9.90 -2.05 7.10
C LEU A 49 -8.63 -2.91 7.17
N VAL A 50 -8.09 -3.27 6.02
CA VAL A 50 -6.80 -3.97 5.90
C VAL A 50 -5.88 -3.11 5.04
N ILE A 51 -4.79 -2.63 5.63
CA ILE A 51 -3.78 -1.82 4.93
C ILE A 51 -2.58 -2.70 4.63
N TYR A 52 -2.18 -2.74 3.37
CA TYR A 52 -0.94 -3.38 2.92
C TYR A 52 0.13 -2.32 2.73
N ASP A 53 1.23 -2.44 3.46
CA ASP A 53 2.44 -1.66 3.22
C ASP A 53 3.16 -2.26 2.02
N GLY A 54 3.05 -1.60 0.88
CA GLY A 54 3.53 -2.09 -0.41
C GLY A 54 4.96 -1.63 -0.72
N VAL A 55 5.54 -2.25 -1.73
CA VAL A 55 6.84 -1.85 -2.28
C VAL A 55 6.67 -0.73 -3.31
N PRO A 56 7.74 0.04 -3.61
CA PRO A 56 7.67 1.07 -4.64
C PRO A 56 7.19 0.53 -6.00
N VAL A 57 6.24 1.23 -6.64
CA VAL A 57 5.73 0.88 -7.96
C VAL A 57 6.67 1.44 -9.01
N GLY A 58 7.56 0.72 -9.53
CA GLY A 58 8.53 1.27 -10.50
C GLY A 58 9.41 0.23 -11.16
N GLY A 59 9.04 -1.02 -11.07
CA GLY A 59 9.80 -2.12 -11.66
C GLY A 59 9.63 -3.44 -10.93
N LEU A 60 8.78 -3.50 -9.91
CA LEU A 60 8.58 -4.72 -9.14
C LEU A 60 7.21 -5.33 -9.45
N THR A 61 7.23 -6.56 -9.93
CA THR A 61 6.05 -7.40 -10.18
C THR A 61 5.13 -7.51 -8.96
N ASP A 62 5.70 -7.44 -7.75
CA ASP A 62 4.99 -7.56 -6.49
C ASP A 62 3.91 -6.50 -6.31
N SER A 63 4.19 -5.23 -6.69
CA SER A 63 3.21 -4.14 -6.61
C SER A 63 2.00 -4.40 -7.50
N ILE A 64 2.21 -4.96 -8.68
CA ILE A 64 1.14 -5.28 -9.62
C ILE A 64 0.29 -6.46 -9.12
N ILE A 65 0.93 -7.47 -8.54
CA ILE A 65 0.22 -8.60 -7.92
C ILE A 65 -0.63 -8.10 -6.74
N MET A 66 -0.07 -7.21 -5.92
CA MET A 66 -0.81 -6.64 -4.79
C MET A 66 -1.97 -5.74 -5.24
N ALA A 67 -1.78 -4.94 -6.31
CA ALA A 67 -2.82 -4.11 -6.90
C ALA A 67 -4.03 -4.93 -7.37
N ASP A 68 -3.81 -6.15 -7.84
CA ASP A 68 -4.90 -7.07 -8.20
C ASP A 68 -5.73 -7.53 -6.99
N LEU A 69 -5.10 -7.71 -5.84
CA LEU A 69 -5.70 -8.28 -4.63
C LEU A 69 -6.48 -7.28 -3.77
N VAL A 70 -6.16 -5.99 -3.86
CA VAL A 70 -6.77 -4.94 -3.03
C VAL A 70 -7.98 -4.30 -3.69
N ASP A 71 -8.84 -3.67 -2.90
CA ASP A 71 -10.01 -2.95 -3.39
C ASP A 71 -9.67 -1.52 -3.79
N LYS A 72 -8.74 -0.88 -3.07
CA LYS A 72 -8.29 0.49 -3.31
C LYS A 72 -6.77 0.60 -3.19
N ILE A 73 -6.23 1.55 -3.93
CA ILE A 73 -4.79 1.85 -3.99
C ILE A 73 -4.62 3.32 -3.62
N VAL A 74 -3.69 3.59 -2.71
CA VAL A 74 -3.22 4.93 -2.41
C VAL A 74 -1.75 5.01 -2.81
N ILE A 75 -1.41 5.96 -3.69
CA ILE A 75 -0.03 6.18 -4.12
C ILE A 75 0.60 7.18 -3.15
N VAL A 76 1.74 6.81 -2.56
CA VAL A 76 2.47 7.70 -1.66
C VAL A 76 3.72 8.21 -2.39
N SER A 77 3.81 9.52 -2.52
CA SER A 77 4.95 10.24 -3.10
C SER A 77 5.62 11.09 -2.03
N ALA A 78 6.94 11.28 -2.10
CA ALA A 78 7.67 12.12 -1.15
C ALA A 78 8.11 13.42 -1.82
N TYR A 79 7.77 14.55 -1.20
CA TYR A 79 8.11 15.89 -1.67
C TYR A 79 9.62 16.03 -1.92
N LYS A 80 10.01 16.51 -3.09
CA LYS A 80 11.40 16.67 -3.53
C LYS A 80 12.29 15.41 -3.50
N ILE A 81 11.72 14.23 -3.25
CA ILE A 81 12.45 12.96 -3.21
C ILE A 81 11.99 12.06 -4.34
N THR A 82 10.68 11.94 -4.58
CA THR A 82 10.15 11.12 -5.65
C THR A 82 10.28 11.85 -6.99
N PRO A 83 11.06 11.32 -7.97
CA PRO A 83 11.16 11.92 -9.29
C PRO A 83 9.81 11.91 -10.03
N VAL A 84 9.55 12.96 -10.81
CA VAL A 84 8.30 13.08 -11.60
C VAL A 84 8.17 11.93 -12.60
N GLU A 85 9.27 11.50 -13.21
CA GLU A 85 9.32 10.37 -14.14
C GLU A 85 8.89 9.06 -13.48
N PHE A 86 9.23 8.89 -12.18
CA PHE A 86 8.79 7.73 -11.42
C PHE A 86 7.27 7.71 -11.22
N LEU A 87 6.65 8.87 -10.99
CA LEU A 87 5.19 8.98 -10.91
C LEU A 87 4.52 8.68 -12.25
N ALA A 88 5.08 9.14 -13.35
CA ALA A 88 4.58 8.83 -14.68
C ALA A 88 4.64 7.33 -14.99
N ASN A 89 5.76 6.68 -14.64
CA ASN A 89 5.93 5.23 -14.79
C ASN A 89 4.98 4.45 -13.88
N THR A 90 4.76 4.92 -12.66
CA THR A 90 3.79 4.34 -11.73
C THR A 90 2.38 4.40 -12.29
N ASN A 91 1.98 5.55 -12.83
CA ASN A 91 0.67 5.71 -13.46
C ASN A 91 0.47 4.74 -14.63
N LYS A 92 1.46 4.61 -15.51
CA LYS A 92 1.46 3.66 -16.62
C LYS A 92 1.38 2.20 -16.14
N ALA A 93 2.14 1.83 -15.12
CA ALA A 93 2.14 0.48 -14.55
C ALA A 93 0.79 0.11 -13.92
N LEU A 94 0.10 1.09 -13.32
CA LEU A 94 -1.20 0.91 -12.67
C LEU A 94 -2.40 1.21 -13.57
N GLU A 95 -2.20 1.47 -14.87
CA GLU A 95 -3.27 1.86 -15.81
C GLU A 95 -4.47 0.91 -15.77
N LYS A 96 -4.25 -0.40 -15.75
CA LYS A 96 -5.33 -1.40 -15.67
C LYS A 96 -6.08 -1.40 -14.33
N PHE A 97 -5.57 -0.69 -13.31
CA PHE A 97 -6.16 -0.58 -11.98
C PHE A 97 -6.65 0.84 -11.67
N LYS A 98 -6.76 1.71 -12.66
CA LYS A 98 -7.14 3.13 -12.49
C LYS A 98 -8.40 3.32 -11.64
N ASP A 99 -9.39 2.45 -11.78
CA ASP A 99 -10.65 2.51 -11.02
C ASP A 99 -10.49 2.14 -9.54
N LYS A 100 -9.38 1.52 -9.18
CA LYS A 100 -9.00 1.24 -7.79
C LYS A 100 -8.20 2.37 -7.15
N ILE A 101 -7.61 3.29 -7.92
CA ILE A 101 -6.80 4.38 -7.38
C ILE A 101 -7.71 5.36 -6.63
N ALA A 102 -7.56 5.41 -5.31
CA ALA A 102 -8.31 6.31 -4.45
C ALA A 102 -7.70 7.73 -4.40
N GLY A 103 -6.40 7.83 -4.64
CA GLY A 103 -5.71 9.12 -4.65
C GLY A 103 -4.20 9.00 -4.47
N VAL A 104 -3.55 10.18 -4.38
CA VAL A 104 -2.11 10.32 -4.16
C VAL A 104 -1.87 11.12 -2.89
N ILE A 105 -0.96 10.66 -2.05
CA ILE A 105 -0.51 11.37 -0.84
C ILE A 105 0.88 11.93 -1.12
N LEU A 106 1.05 13.24 -0.93
CA LEU A 106 2.36 13.89 -0.92
C LEU A 106 2.91 13.91 0.50
N ASN A 107 3.80 12.98 0.80
CA ASN A 107 4.46 12.88 2.10
C ASN A 107 5.70 13.80 2.19
N LYS A 108 6.20 14.03 3.40
CA LYS A 108 7.40 14.85 3.69
C LYS A 108 7.30 16.30 3.20
N PHE A 109 6.09 16.81 3.04
CA PHE A 109 5.88 18.22 2.69
C PHE A 109 6.22 19.10 3.92
N PRO A 110 7.04 20.17 3.78
CA PRO A 110 7.42 21.03 4.90
C PRO A 110 6.21 21.82 5.43
N SER A 111 5.92 21.71 6.72
CA SER A 111 4.80 22.40 7.37
C SER A 111 4.89 23.95 7.30
N SER A 112 6.09 24.50 7.18
CA SER A 112 6.30 25.95 7.01
C SER A 112 5.73 26.54 5.72
N LYS A 113 5.28 25.70 4.78
CA LYS A 113 4.62 26.12 3.54
C LYS A 113 3.10 26.00 3.60
N ASP A 114 2.52 25.45 4.67
CA ASP A 114 1.07 25.38 4.84
C ASP A 114 0.42 26.77 4.91
N HIS A 115 1.13 27.79 5.40
CA HIS A 115 0.69 29.18 5.38
C HIS A 115 0.51 29.78 3.98
N TYR A 116 1.16 29.24 2.96
CA TYR A 116 1.04 29.78 1.61
C TYR A 116 -0.27 29.35 0.93
N TYR A 117 -0.74 28.14 1.20
CA TYR A 117 -1.97 27.61 0.60
C TYR A 117 -3.22 28.07 1.34
N SER A 118 -3.20 28.25 2.66
CA SER A 118 -4.34 28.76 3.42
C SER A 118 -4.78 30.17 2.96
N LYS A 119 -3.86 30.94 2.37
CA LYS A 119 -4.11 32.29 1.88
C LYS A 119 -4.84 32.35 0.53
N TYR A 120 -4.91 31.22 -0.20
CA TYR A 120 -5.55 31.13 -1.52
C TYR A 120 -6.89 30.38 -1.53
N TYR A 121 -7.28 29.76 -0.42
CA TYR A 121 -8.49 28.94 -0.31
C TYR A 121 -9.39 29.32 0.88
N SER A 122 -9.17 30.49 1.49
CA SER A 122 -10.05 31.10 2.50
C SER A 122 -10.95 32.17 1.90
#